data_1bb12c0f029169d01d27186750b6074e
#
_entry.id   1bb12c0f029169d01d27186750b6074e
#
_cell.length_a   1.000
_cell.length_b   1.000
_cell.length_c   1.000
_cell.angle_alpha   90.00
_cell.angle_beta   90.00
_cell.angle_gamma   90.00
#
_symmetry.space_group_name_H-M   'P 1'
#
loop_
_entity.id
_entity.type
_entity.pdbx_description
1 polymer ?
#
loop_
_entity_poly.entity_id
_entity_poly.type
_entity_poly.pdbx_seq_one_letter_code
_entity_poly.pdbx_strand_id
1 'polypeptide(L)'
;TIWADKEGDISDLDWVNGMKSFFDHLIAEGRMESYRITRCKMGFRSIANMPEWMIIMEFKDMAQMDMAFKRVAPLEGELEEKHKSFNQFVSGNIQHALFRDWPDQNL
;
A
#
# COMPACT_ATOMS: atom_id res chain seq x y z
N THR A 1 4.05 -5.33 -3.51
CA THR A 1 3.70 -4.21 -4.39
C THR A 1 2.22 -4.26 -4.73
N ILE A 2 1.59 -3.12 -4.61
CA ILE A 2 0.18 -2.96 -4.99
C ILE A 2 0.10 -1.89 -6.08
N TRP A 3 -0.61 -2.19 -7.15
CA TRP A 3 -0.99 -1.21 -8.17
C TRP A 3 -2.45 -0.87 -8.00
N ALA A 4 -2.78 0.41 -7.97
CA ALA A 4 -4.15 0.87 -7.74
C ALA A 4 -4.44 2.16 -8.48
N ASP A 5 -5.72 2.40 -8.74
CA ASP A 5 -6.22 3.69 -9.20
C ASP A 5 -7.07 4.32 -8.10
N LYS A 6 -7.03 5.64 -8.06
CA LYS A 6 -7.90 6.42 -7.17
C LYS A 6 -9.22 6.69 -7.90
N GLU A 7 -10.33 6.59 -7.17
CA GLU A 7 -11.62 7.04 -7.66
C GLU A 7 -12.36 7.79 -6.56
N GLY A 8 -13.37 8.57 -6.95
CA GLY A 8 -14.14 9.35 -6.00
C GLY A 8 -13.59 10.77 -5.84
N ASP A 9 -14.23 11.52 -4.97
CA ASP A 9 -14.00 12.95 -4.79
C ASP A 9 -13.00 13.21 -3.66
N ILE A 10 -11.73 12.93 -3.94
CA ILE A 10 -10.62 13.19 -3.02
C ILE A 10 -9.42 13.67 -3.85
N SER A 11 -8.66 14.65 -3.34
CA SER A 11 -7.44 15.08 -4.01
C SER A 11 -6.36 14.00 -3.92
N ASP A 12 -5.43 14.01 -4.89
CA ASP A 12 -4.29 13.09 -4.88
C ASP A 12 -3.48 13.23 -3.59
N LEU A 13 -3.24 14.45 -3.16
CA LEU A 13 -2.46 14.73 -1.96
C LEU A 13 -3.15 14.19 -0.70
N ASP A 14 -4.44 14.41 -0.55
CA ASP A 14 -5.18 13.93 0.62
C ASP A 14 -5.23 12.39 0.63
N TRP A 15 -5.40 11.79 -0.53
CA TRP A 15 -5.39 10.32 -0.64
C TRP A 15 -4.04 9.74 -0.24
N VAL A 16 -2.95 10.30 -0.75
CA VAL A 16 -1.58 9.87 -0.40
C VAL A 16 -1.29 10.10 1.07
N ASN A 17 -1.70 11.24 1.63
CA ASN A 17 -1.51 11.52 3.05
C ASN A 17 -2.26 10.53 3.94
N GLY A 18 -3.44 10.08 3.52
CA GLY A 18 -4.18 9.02 4.21
C GLY A 18 -3.41 7.70 4.23
N MET A 19 -2.86 7.30 3.08
CA MET A 19 -2.02 6.11 2.99
C MET A 19 -0.78 6.21 3.89
N LYS A 20 -0.09 7.35 3.83
CA LYS A 20 1.11 7.58 4.65
C LYS A 20 0.81 7.47 6.14
N SER A 21 -0.28 8.08 6.59
CA SER A 21 -0.68 8.00 7.99
C SER A 21 -0.91 6.55 8.44
N PHE A 22 -1.56 5.76 7.61
CA PHE A 22 -1.81 4.35 7.88
C PHE A 22 -0.51 3.55 7.92
N PHE A 23 0.34 3.68 6.91
CA PHE A 23 1.60 2.93 6.84
C PHE A 23 2.58 3.35 7.93
N ASP A 24 2.66 4.64 8.25
CA ASP A 24 3.51 5.13 9.34
C ASP A 24 3.08 4.52 10.69
N HIS A 25 1.78 4.33 10.88
CA HIS A 25 1.26 3.68 12.08
C HIS A 25 1.72 2.20 12.14
N LEU A 26 1.66 1.48 11.02
CA LEU A 26 2.12 0.10 10.95
C LEU A 26 3.63 0.00 11.23
N ILE A 27 4.42 0.94 10.71
CA ILE A 27 5.86 1.00 10.98
C ILE A 27 6.12 1.23 12.47
N ALA A 28 5.39 2.16 13.08
CA ALA A 28 5.52 2.45 14.51
C ALA A 28 5.20 1.23 15.38
N GLU A 29 4.29 0.37 14.93
CA GLU A 29 3.96 -0.89 15.62
C GLU A 29 4.91 -2.05 15.27
N GLY A 30 5.93 -1.83 14.45
CA GLY A 30 6.88 -2.87 14.04
C GLY A 30 6.31 -3.88 13.04
N ARG A 31 5.23 -3.51 12.33
CA ARG A 31 4.52 -4.40 11.40
C ARG A 31 4.88 -4.18 9.94
N MET A 32 5.74 -3.23 9.66
CA MET A 32 6.24 -2.90 8.32
C MET A 32 7.60 -2.22 8.47
N GLU A 33 8.51 -2.45 7.52
CA GLU A 33 9.84 -1.83 7.54
C GLU A 33 9.82 -0.46 6.87
N SER A 34 9.29 -0.39 5.66
CA SER A 34 9.26 0.85 4.89
C SER A 34 8.20 0.77 3.80
N TYR A 35 7.93 1.90 3.17
CA TYR A 35 7.06 1.94 2.00
C TYR A 35 7.47 3.07 1.08
N ARG A 36 7.01 2.99 -0.17
CA ARG A 36 7.08 4.09 -1.13
C ARG A 36 5.75 4.17 -1.88
N ILE A 37 5.27 5.38 -2.06
CA ILE A 37 4.08 5.63 -2.86
C ILE A 37 4.56 6.32 -4.13
N THR A 38 4.31 5.68 -5.28
CA THR A 38 4.75 6.20 -6.56
C THR A 38 3.56 6.33 -7.50
N ARG A 39 3.69 7.27 -8.43
CA ARG A 39 2.69 7.51 -9.46
C ARG A 39 3.36 7.37 -10.82
N CYS A 40 2.65 6.76 -11.77
CA CYS A 40 3.13 6.67 -13.15
C CYS A 40 3.41 8.06 -13.69
N LYS A 41 4.66 8.30 -14.10
CA LYS A 41 5.06 9.61 -14.57
C LYS A 41 4.50 9.88 -15.96
N MET A 42 3.61 10.88 -16.06
CA MET A 42 3.08 11.37 -17.33
C MET A 42 2.51 10.26 -18.23
N GLY A 43 1.92 9.21 -17.63
CA GLY A 43 1.40 8.09 -18.40
C GLY A 43 2.47 7.20 -19.04
N PHE A 44 3.70 7.28 -18.59
CA PHE A 44 4.84 6.54 -19.17
C PHE A 44 4.79 5.06 -18.79
N ARG A 45 3.94 4.32 -19.46
CA ARG A 45 3.78 2.88 -19.28
C ARG A 45 3.32 2.23 -20.57
N SER A 46 3.87 1.05 -20.87
CA SER A 46 3.49 0.27 -22.05
C SER A 46 2.57 -0.90 -21.72
N ILE A 47 2.35 -1.17 -20.43
CA ILE A 47 1.51 -2.26 -19.97
C ILE A 47 0.05 -1.82 -19.98
N ALA A 48 -0.77 -2.50 -20.79
CA ALA A 48 -2.20 -2.18 -20.90
C ALA A 48 -2.91 -2.41 -19.56
N ASN A 49 -3.82 -1.49 -19.22
CA ASN A 49 -4.66 -1.56 -18.02
C ASN A 49 -3.88 -1.56 -16.69
N MET A 50 -2.59 -1.21 -16.71
CA MET A 50 -1.85 -1.04 -15.47
C MET A 50 -2.35 0.21 -14.74
N PRO A 51 -2.71 0.09 -13.45
CA PRO A 51 -3.12 1.26 -12.67
C PRO A 51 -2.03 2.31 -12.56
N GLU A 52 -2.44 3.54 -12.28
CA GLU A 52 -1.53 4.70 -12.27
C GLU A 52 -0.61 4.74 -11.06
N TRP A 53 -1.07 4.24 -9.92
CA TRP A 53 -0.33 4.30 -8.66
C TRP A 53 0.29 2.95 -8.32
N MET A 54 1.56 2.99 -7.88
CA MET A 54 2.26 1.80 -7.44
C MET A 54 2.77 2.05 -6.03
N ILE A 55 2.31 1.23 -5.09
CA ILE A 55 2.67 1.31 -3.68
C ILE A 55 3.56 0.12 -3.36
N ILE A 56 4.79 0.40 -2.92
CA ILE A 56 5.76 -0.62 -2.54
C ILE A 56 5.83 -0.64 -1.02
N MET A 57 5.58 -1.82 -0.44
CA MET A 57 5.67 -2.01 1.00
C MET A 57 6.75 -3.06 1.27
N GLU A 58 7.65 -2.75 2.20
CA GLU A 58 8.74 -3.65 2.56
C GLU A 58 8.46 -4.32 3.90
N PHE A 59 8.58 -5.63 3.91
CA PHE A 59 8.51 -6.45 5.13
C PHE A 59 9.80 -7.25 5.25
N LYS A 60 10.28 -7.44 6.48
CA LYS A 60 11.50 -8.20 6.72
C LYS A 60 11.32 -9.71 6.47
N ASP A 61 10.08 -10.20 6.64
CA ASP A 61 9.72 -11.60 6.43
C ASP A 61 8.20 -11.74 6.28
N MET A 62 7.74 -12.94 5.97
CA MET A 62 6.31 -13.22 5.81
C MET A 62 5.55 -13.09 7.12
N ALA A 63 6.20 -13.37 8.26
CA ALA A 63 5.55 -13.25 9.56
C ALA A 63 5.19 -11.79 9.87
N GLN A 64 6.08 -10.85 9.55
CA GLN A 64 5.80 -9.43 9.73
C GLN A 64 4.65 -8.97 8.83
N MET A 65 4.66 -9.39 7.56
CA MET A 65 3.57 -9.06 6.62
C MET A 65 2.23 -9.58 7.14
N ASP A 66 2.20 -10.81 7.65
CA ASP A 66 1.00 -11.41 8.23
C ASP A 66 0.51 -10.61 9.44
N MET A 67 1.41 -10.15 10.29
CA MET A 67 1.07 -9.29 11.43
C MET A 67 0.45 -7.96 10.98
N ALA A 68 0.94 -7.38 9.89
CA ALA A 68 0.37 -6.15 9.34
C ALA A 68 -1.07 -6.37 8.88
N PHE A 69 -1.33 -7.45 8.15
CA PHE A 69 -2.68 -7.75 7.69
C PHE A 69 -3.63 -8.11 8.84
N LYS A 70 -3.17 -8.82 9.85
CA LYS A 70 -3.97 -9.13 11.04
C LYS A 70 -4.38 -7.86 11.78
N ARG A 71 -3.51 -6.86 11.82
CA ARG A 71 -3.80 -5.59 12.50
C ARG A 71 -4.93 -4.82 11.82
N VAL A 72 -5.11 -5.02 10.52
CA VAL A 72 -6.16 -4.35 9.73
C VAL A 72 -7.48 -5.13 9.75
N ALA A 73 -7.45 -6.40 10.11
CA ALA A 73 -8.63 -7.26 10.08
C ALA A 73 -9.78 -6.78 11.00
N PRO A 74 -9.54 -6.31 12.24
CA PRO A 74 -10.58 -5.70 13.05
C PRO A 74 -11.04 -4.38 12.42
N LEU A 75 -12.30 -4.29 12.01
CA LEU A 75 -12.84 -3.14 11.29
C LEU A 75 -13.32 -2.04 12.25
N GLU A 76 -12.49 -1.70 13.25
CA GLU A 76 -12.82 -0.66 14.22
C GLU A 76 -11.57 -0.03 14.82
N GLY A 77 -11.72 1.16 15.40
CA GLY A 77 -10.66 1.89 16.07
C GLY A 77 -9.93 2.86 15.16
N GLU A 78 -8.89 3.52 15.72
CA GLU A 78 -8.16 4.58 15.04
C GLU A 78 -7.47 4.11 13.76
N LEU A 79 -6.89 2.91 13.79
CA LEU A 79 -6.20 2.37 12.61
C LEU A 79 -7.18 2.10 11.47
N GLU A 80 -8.38 1.62 11.78
CA GLU A 80 -9.42 1.41 10.77
C GLU A 80 -9.87 2.74 10.15
N GLU A 81 -9.99 3.79 10.96
CA GLU A 81 -10.30 5.12 10.43
C GLU A 81 -9.22 5.60 9.46
N LYS A 82 -7.95 5.38 9.80
CA LYS A 82 -6.83 5.71 8.90
C LYS A 82 -6.88 4.88 7.62
N HIS A 83 -7.17 3.60 7.73
CA HIS A 83 -7.32 2.71 6.58
C HIS A 83 -8.47 3.18 5.68
N LYS A 84 -9.63 3.47 6.24
CA LYS A 84 -10.78 3.96 5.48
C LYS A 84 -10.53 5.30 4.82
N SER A 85 -9.71 6.16 5.41
CA SER A 85 -9.46 7.50 4.87
C SER A 85 -8.92 7.49 3.45
N PHE A 86 -8.26 6.40 3.03
CA PHE A 86 -7.79 6.24 1.66
C PHE A 86 -8.41 5.04 0.95
N ASN A 87 -8.67 3.94 1.68
CA ASN A 87 -9.09 2.68 1.07
C ASN A 87 -10.46 2.77 0.39
N GLN A 88 -11.36 3.60 0.92
CA GLN A 88 -12.68 3.81 0.30
C GLN A 88 -12.59 4.46 -1.08
N PHE A 89 -11.46 5.10 -1.41
CA PHE A 89 -11.24 5.75 -2.69
C PHE A 89 -10.38 4.91 -3.65
N VAL A 90 -10.08 3.67 -3.30
CA VAL A 90 -9.38 2.74 -4.18
C VAL A 90 -10.37 2.16 -5.18
N SER A 91 -10.04 2.26 -6.46
CA SER A 91 -10.83 1.66 -7.53
C SER A 91 -10.86 0.13 -7.43
N GLY A 92 -11.88 -0.49 -8.01
CA GLY A 92 -11.97 -1.95 -8.06
C GLY A 92 -10.87 -2.63 -8.88
N ASN A 93 -10.10 -1.86 -9.68
CA ASN A 93 -8.99 -2.40 -10.47
C ASN A 93 -7.69 -2.36 -9.66
N ILE A 94 -7.62 -3.19 -8.63
CA ILE A 94 -6.42 -3.33 -7.80
C ILE A 94 -5.66 -4.59 -8.20
N GLN A 95 -4.35 -4.45 -8.35
CA GLN A 95 -3.45 -5.57 -8.67
C GLN A 95 -2.34 -5.62 -7.64
N HIS A 96 -1.79 -6.80 -7.41
CA HIS A 96 -0.71 -6.94 -6.45
C HIS A 96 0.24 -8.05 -6.87
N ALA A 97 1.47 -7.97 -6.37
CA ALA A 97 2.48 -9.00 -6.54
C ALA A 97 3.44 -8.97 -5.36
N LEU A 98 3.98 -10.12 -5.03
CA LEU A 98 4.98 -10.25 -3.98
C LEU A 98 6.34 -10.48 -4.64
N PHE A 99 7.30 -9.61 -4.31
CA PHE A 99 8.66 -9.68 -4.81
C PHE A 99 9.63 -9.88 -3.66
N ARG A 100 10.76 -10.49 -3.95
CA ARG A 100 11.86 -10.60 -2.98
C ARG A 100 13.17 -10.30 -3.71
N ASP A 101 14.18 -9.90 -2.97
CA ASP A 101 15.48 -9.65 -3.56
C ASP A 101 16.07 -10.93 -4.14
N TRP A 102 16.82 -10.78 -5.21
CA TRP A 102 17.51 -11.89 -5.84
C TRP A 102 18.98 -11.51 -6.09
N PRO A 103 19.93 -12.40 -5.83
CA PRO A 103 19.75 -13.70 -5.18
C PRO A 103 19.34 -13.58 -3.72
N ASP A 104 18.56 -14.54 -3.22
CA ASP A 104 18.09 -14.55 -1.84
C ASP A 104 19.24 -14.83 -0.88
N GLN A 105 19.50 -13.88 0.01
CA GLN A 105 20.59 -13.96 0.98
C GLN A 105 20.34 -14.98 2.09
N ASN A 106 19.10 -15.45 2.23
CA ASN A 106 18.69 -16.38 3.29
C ASN A 106 18.52 -17.82 2.82
N LEU A 107 18.96 -18.11 1.61
CA LEU A 107 18.93 -19.48 1.11
C LEU A 107 20.08 -20.31 1.67
#